data_f045027ef8938d154103da5e669d3de8
#
_entry.id   f045027ef8938d154103da5e669d3de8
#
_cell.length_a   1.000
_cell.length_b   1.000
_cell.length_c   1.000
_cell.angle_alpha   90.00
_cell.angle_beta   90.00
_cell.angle_gamma   90.00
#
_symmetry.space_group_name_H-M   'P 1'
#
loop_
_entity.id
_entity.type
_entity.pdbx_description
1 polymer ?
#
loop_
_entity_poly.entity_id
_entity_poly.type
_entity_poly.pdbx_seq_one_letter_code
_entity_poly.pdbx_strand_id
1 'polypeptide(L)'
;MAADGPQIMGFHIHMGAIPLGHRSRSPEPFLELVRRQMAFAADVRERLGYWPQEINVGGGFGIAADPAEPALELRPLLASLVAEVRTQAGRMGLPTPRFFAEPGRSLVGPAGLTVYTVQSVKTAADGRGVVAVDGGVGDNPRPMLYGADAGHPVRLVARPGTDASTPHHVVGRYCDAHDVIRENVPLDHPARGDLMAVLNTGAYCVPLSSQYNRVPRPPVVLVSGGQIRLIMRRETLDDLFAREID
;
A
#
# COMPACT_ATOMS: atom_id res chain seq x y z
N MET A 1 12.49 36.64 -13.84
CA MET A 1 12.71 35.23 -14.18
C MET A 1 13.12 35.20 -15.64
N ALA A 2 14.30 34.61 -15.96
CA ALA A 2 14.81 34.53 -17.31
C ALA A 2 13.83 33.72 -18.19
N ALA A 3 13.63 34.14 -19.44
CA ALA A 3 12.68 33.55 -20.37
C ALA A 3 12.96 32.07 -20.74
N ASP A 4 14.16 31.56 -20.40
CA ASP A 4 14.62 30.23 -20.77
C ASP A 4 14.78 29.23 -19.58
N GLY A 5 14.28 29.56 -18.40
CA GLY A 5 14.36 28.69 -17.21
C GLY A 5 13.09 27.83 -17.01
N PRO A 6 13.16 26.79 -16.14
CA PRO A 6 11.99 26.00 -15.79
C PRO A 6 10.88 26.88 -15.20
N GLN A 7 9.66 26.69 -15.65
CA GLN A 7 8.48 27.39 -15.12
C GLN A 7 7.88 26.58 -13.97
N ILE A 8 7.70 27.23 -12.82
CA ILE A 8 6.98 26.63 -11.70
C ILE A 8 5.49 26.69 -12.02
N MET A 9 4.82 25.52 -12.14
CA MET A 9 3.38 25.45 -12.42
C MET A 9 2.54 25.42 -11.16
N GLY A 10 3.05 24.82 -10.09
CA GLY A 10 2.27 24.65 -8.88
C GLY A 10 3.07 24.09 -7.71
N PHE A 11 2.33 23.71 -6.68
CA PHE A 11 2.89 23.11 -5.47
C PHE A 11 2.39 21.70 -5.28
N HIS A 12 3.29 20.82 -4.86
CA HIS A 12 3.00 19.45 -4.48
C HIS A 12 3.32 19.23 -3.00
N ILE A 13 2.46 18.49 -2.33
CA ILE A 13 2.70 17.99 -0.98
C ILE A 13 2.17 16.57 -0.85
N HIS A 14 2.90 15.71 -0.15
CA HIS A 14 2.49 14.35 0.15
C HIS A 14 2.65 14.09 1.64
N MET A 15 1.56 13.69 2.31
CA MET A 15 1.58 13.42 3.77
C MET A 15 2.35 12.16 4.17
N GLY A 16 2.86 11.40 3.21
CA GLY A 16 3.41 10.07 3.42
C GLY A 16 2.35 8.97 3.33
N ALA A 17 2.80 7.72 3.37
CA ALA A 17 1.89 6.58 3.37
C ALA A 17 1.19 6.48 4.73
N ILE A 18 -0.13 6.63 4.75
CA ILE A 18 -0.92 6.36 5.95
C ILE A 18 -0.92 4.85 6.19
N PRO A 19 -0.60 4.37 7.40
CA PRO A 19 -0.69 2.96 7.74
C PRO A 19 -2.08 2.40 7.44
N LEU A 20 -2.14 1.12 7.03
CA LEU A 20 -3.40 0.42 6.83
C LEU A 20 -4.26 0.52 8.12
N GLY A 21 -5.48 1.00 8.00
CA GLY A 21 -6.53 0.83 8.99
C GLY A 21 -6.90 2.04 9.86
N HIS A 22 -6.00 2.79 10.45
CA HIS A 22 -6.41 3.61 11.62
C HIS A 22 -6.65 5.11 11.40
N ARG A 23 -5.99 5.77 10.46
CA ARG A 23 -6.12 7.24 10.26
C ARG A 23 -6.73 7.63 8.92
N SER A 24 -7.01 6.66 8.08
CA SER A 24 -7.44 6.88 6.71
C SER A 24 -8.94 7.13 6.52
N ARG A 25 -9.71 7.09 7.60
CA ARG A 25 -11.19 7.20 7.53
C ARG A 25 -11.71 8.63 7.62
N SER A 26 -10.90 9.57 8.11
CA SER A 26 -11.30 10.98 8.23
C SER A 26 -10.77 11.77 7.04
N PRO A 27 -11.59 12.62 6.39
CA PRO A 27 -11.14 13.57 5.39
C PRO A 27 -10.30 14.71 5.98
N GLU A 28 -10.40 14.96 7.29
CA GLU A 28 -9.84 16.16 7.94
C GLU A 28 -8.33 16.34 7.76
N PRO A 29 -7.47 15.31 7.88
CA PRO A 29 -6.04 15.48 7.64
C PRO A 29 -5.73 15.99 6.21
N PHE A 30 -6.50 15.54 5.22
CA PHE A 30 -6.33 15.98 3.84
C PHE A 30 -6.89 17.38 3.60
N LEU A 31 -7.99 17.73 4.25
CA LEU A 31 -8.53 19.09 4.21
C LEU A 31 -7.55 20.09 4.84
N GLU A 32 -6.98 19.76 5.99
CA GLU A 32 -5.95 20.56 6.62
C GLU A 32 -4.70 20.71 5.73
N LEU A 33 -4.31 19.64 5.03
CA LEU A 33 -3.24 19.67 4.04
C LEU A 33 -3.52 20.73 2.95
N VAL A 34 -4.73 20.71 2.39
CA VAL A 34 -5.16 21.68 1.38
C VAL A 34 -5.12 23.10 1.94
N ARG A 35 -5.63 23.31 3.15
CA ARG A 35 -5.61 24.64 3.80
C ARG A 35 -4.20 25.18 3.97
N ARG A 36 -3.26 24.35 4.44
CA ARG A 36 -1.84 24.72 4.58
C ARG A 36 -1.19 25.03 3.24
N GLN A 37 -1.47 24.23 2.22
CA GLN A 37 -0.93 24.44 0.88
C GLN A 37 -1.46 25.73 0.26
N MET A 38 -2.74 26.04 0.44
CA MET A 38 -3.35 27.28 -0.02
C MET A 38 -2.85 28.51 0.77
N ALA A 39 -2.63 28.37 2.08
CA ALA A 39 -2.02 29.43 2.89
C ALA A 39 -0.58 29.73 2.46
N PHE A 40 0.20 28.69 2.18
CA PHE A 40 1.54 28.83 1.61
C PHE A 40 1.51 29.51 0.23
N ALA A 41 0.56 29.15 -0.62
CA ALA A 41 0.38 29.79 -1.93
C ALA A 41 0.06 31.29 -1.78
N ALA A 42 -0.74 31.66 -0.78
CA ALA A 42 -1.04 33.07 -0.48
C ALA A 42 0.20 33.85 -0.04
N ASP A 43 1.03 33.27 0.85
CA ASP A 43 2.30 33.88 1.28
C ASP A 43 3.27 34.08 0.10
N VAL A 44 3.39 33.07 -0.78
CA VAL A 44 4.17 33.19 -2.00
C VAL A 44 3.63 34.28 -2.94
N ARG A 45 2.31 34.40 -3.04
CA ARG A 45 1.67 35.44 -3.83
C ARG A 45 2.00 36.85 -3.29
N GLU A 46 1.90 37.04 -1.99
CA GLU A 46 2.21 38.28 -1.33
C GLU A 46 3.68 38.69 -1.52
N ARG A 47 4.61 37.75 -1.32
CA ARG A 47 6.06 38.03 -1.36
C ARG A 47 6.65 38.11 -2.75
N LEU A 48 6.18 37.24 -3.68
CA LEU A 48 6.80 37.05 -4.98
C LEU A 48 5.88 37.39 -6.17
N GLY A 49 4.62 37.74 -5.92
CA GLY A 49 3.64 38.01 -6.98
C GLY A 49 3.20 36.75 -7.74
N TYR A 50 3.62 35.56 -7.32
CA TYR A 50 3.33 34.28 -8.02
C TYR A 50 2.10 33.62 -7.41
N TRP A 51 1.17 33.15 -8.27
CA TRP A 51 0.04 32.31 -7.90
C TRP A 51 0.10 30.98 -8.66
N PRO A 52 -0.05 29.84 -7.99
CA PRO A 52 0.07 28.54 -8.65
C PRO A 52 -1.09 28.29 -9.61
N GLN A 53 -0.80 27.68 -10.75
CA GLN A 53 -1.80 27.17 -11.68
C GLN A 53 -2.32 25.80 -11.25
N GLU A 54 -1.54 25.08 -10.41
CA GLU A 54 -1.80 23.71 -10.00
C GLU A 54 -1.54 23.52 -8.52
N ILE A 55 -2.40 22.70 -7.87
CA ILE A 55 -2.23 22.20 -6.52
C ILE A 55 -2.32 20.70 -6.56
N ASN A 56 -1.28 20.03 -6.09
CA ASN A 56 -1.21 18.56 -6.00
C ASN A 56 -1.11 18.14 -4.54
N VAL A 57 -2.06 17.33 -4.08
CA VAL A 57 -2.12 16.83 -2.70
C VAL A 57 -1.41 15.50 -2.52
N GLY A 58 -0.75 15.00 -3.56
CA GLY A 58 -0.08 13.69 -3.56
C GLY A 58 -1.07 12.54 -3.43
N GLY A 59 -0.58 11.48 -2.85
CA GLY A 59 -1.33 10.25 -2.61
C GLY A 59 -1.51 9.97 -1.11
N GLY A 60 -1.35 8.69 -0.74
CA GLY A 60 -1.44 8.25 0.66
C GLY A 60 -2.87 8.00 1.13
N PHE A 61 -3.85 8.02 0.22
CA PHE A 61 -5.24 7.66 0.55
C PHE A 61 -5.29 6.22 1.03
N GLY A 62 -5.81 6.04 2.24
CA GLY A 62 -5.88 4.74 2.88
C GLY A 62 -6.92 3.82 2.25
N ILE A 63 -6.75 2.54 2.56
CA ILE A 63 -7.73 1.49 2.23
C ILE A 63 -8.15 0.80 3.52
N ALA A 64 -9.27 0.11 3.50
CA ALA A 64 -9.66 -0.75 4.60
C ALA A 64 -8.57 -1.79 4.89
N ALA A 65 -8.23 -2.01 6.15
CA ALA A 65 -7.31 -3.07 6.52
C ALA A 65 -7.94 -4.44 6.26
N ASP A 66 -9.22 -4.58 6.59
CA ASP A 66 -10.03 -5.76 6.33
C ASP A 66 -11.14 -5.42 5.33
N PRO A 67 -11.48 -6.31 4.36
CA PRO A 67 -12.61 -6.10 3.46
C PRO A 67 -13.97 -5.90 4.16
N ALA A 68 -14.11 -6.39 5.39
CA ALA A 68 -15.32 -6.18 6.20
C ALA A 68 -15.35 -4.80 6.88
N GLU A 69 -14.25 -4.05 6.88
CA GLU A 69 -14.20 -2.71 7.46
C GLU A 69 -14.62 -1.64 6.44
N PRO A 70 -15.26 -0.54 6.90
CA PRO A 70 -15.57 0.56 6.01
C PRO A 70 -14.29 1.16 5.43
N ALA A 71 -14.24 1.26 4.11
CA ALA A 71 -13.16 1.92 3.38
C ALA A 71 -13.35 3.44 3.38
N LEU A 72 -12.27 4.18 3.19
CA LEU A 72 -12.34 5.60 2.84
C LEU A 72 -12.92 5.72 1.43
N GLU A 73 -14.06 6.36 1.31
CA GLU A 73 -14.66 6.62 0.00
C GLU A 73 -13.89 7.71 -0.73
N LEU A 74 -13.10 7.33 -1.72
CA LEU A 74 -12.20 8.22 -2.43
C LEU A 74 -12.93 9.34 -3.19
N ARG A 75 -14.07 9.03 -3.81
CA ARG A 75 -14.82 10.03 -4.61
C ARG A 75 -15.36 11.17 -3.75
N PRO A 76 -16.08 10.96 -2.64
CA PRO A 76 -16.51 12.03 -1.74
C PRO A 76 -15.33 12.81 -1.14
N LEU A 77 -14.25 12.12 -0.77
CA LEU A 77 -13.04 12.78 -0.27
C LEU A 77 -12.48 13.76 -1.31
N LEU A 78 -12.20 13.29 -2.53
CA LEU A 78 -11.64 14.14 -3.57
C LEU A 78 -12.58 15.33 -3.90
N ALA A 79 -13.89 15.11 -3.90
CA ALA A 79 -14.86 16.19 -4.08
C ALA A 79 -14.75 17.25 -2.98
N SER A 80 -14.60 16.85 -1.71
CA SER A 80 -14.42 17.77 -0.60
C SER A 80 -13.11 18.56 -0.67
N LEU A 81 -12.00 17.91 -1.11
CA LEU A 81 -10.72 18.59 -1.31
C LEU A 81 -10.78 19.63 -2.43
N VAL A 82 -11.42 19.30 -3.55
CA VAL A 82 -11.66 20.26 -4.65
C VAL A 82 -12.51 21.43 -4.19
N ALA A 83 -13.56 21.18 -3.40
CA ALA A 83 -14.40 22.22 -2.82
C ALA A 83 -13.61 23.14 -1.88
N GLU A 84 -12.71 22.57 -1.06
CA GLU A 84 -11.85 23.36 -0.16
C GLU A 84 -10.88 24.26 -0.95
N VAL A 85 -10.22 23.75 -2.01
CA VAL A 85 -9.37 24.58 -2.88
C VAL A 85 -10.14 25.74 -3.48
N ARG A 86 -11.36 25.49 -4.00
CA ARG A 86 -12.24 26.54 -4.54
C ARG A 86 -12.62 27.58 -3.49
N THR A 87 -12.97 27.13 -2.29
CA THR A 87 -13.34 28.01 -1.17
C THR A 87 -12.18 28.91 -0.77
N GLN A 88 -10.97 28.37 -0.63
CA GLN A 88 -9.79 29.13 -0.26
C GLN A 88 -9.41 30.15 -1.36
N ALA A 89 -9.38 29.74 -2.62
CA ALA A 89 -9.12 30.65 -3.75
C ALA A 89 -10.16 31.77 -3.84
N GLY A 90 -11.45 31.44 -3.68
CA GLY A 90 -12.55 32.43 -3.69
C GLY A 90 -12.46 33.45 -2.55
N ARG A 91 -12.09 33.02 -1.34
CA ARG A 91 -11.86 33.93 -0.19
C ARG A 91 -10.76 34.94 -0.47
N MET A 92 -9.77 34.59 -1.27
CA MET A 92 -8.66 35.47 -1.65
C MET A 92 -8.93 36.28 -2.93
N GLY A 93 -10.06 36.06 -3.60
CA GLY A 93 -10.37 36.67 -4.88
C GLY A 93 -9.43 36.25 -6.03
N LEU A 94 -8.85 35.04 -5.94
CA LEU A 94 -7.85 34.56 -6.88
C LEU A 94 -8.41 33.40 -7.73
N PRO A 95 -7.84 33.15 -8.94
CA PRO A 95 -8.25 32.04 -9.77
C PRO A 95 -8.06 30.71 -9.06
N THR A 96 -9.02 29.79 -9.21
CA THR A 96 -8.91 28.44 -8.63
C THR A 96 -7.85 27.64 -9.36
N PRO A 97 -6.80 27.14 -8.67
CA PRO A 97 -5.80 26.26 -9.28
C PRO A 97 -6.42 24.95 -9.74
N ARG A 98 -5.84 24.30 -10.75
CA ARG A 98 -6.17 22.91 -11.12
C ARG A 98 -5.78 21.98 -9.96
N PHE A 99 -6.68 21.07 -9.62
CA PHE A 99 -6.46 20.11 -8.55
C PHE A 99 -5.89 18.80 -9.11
N PHE A 100 -4.83 18.29 -8.48
CA PHE A 100 -4.23 16.99 -8.77
C PHE A 100 -4.16 16.14 -7.51
N ALA A 101 -4.30 14.84 -7.69
CA ALA A 101 -4.08 13.82 -6.68
C ALA A 101 -3.40 12.60 -7.30
N GLU A 102 -2.66 11.84 -6.50
CA GLU A 102 -1.85 10.68 -6.93
C GLU A 102 -2.30 9.40 -6.21
N PRO A 103 -3.55 8.95 -6.38
CA PRO A 103 -4.04 7.73 -5.73
C PRO A 103 -3.35 6.50 -6.32
N GLY A 104 -2.55 5.81 -5.50
CA GLY A 104 -1.89 4.56 -5.89
C GLY A 104 -2.60 3.35 -5.24
N ARG A 105 -2.29 3.10 -3.96
CA ARG A 105 -2.84 1.97 -3.20
C ARG A 105 -4.36 1.93 -3.18
N SER A 106 -5.00 3.07 -3.05
CA SER A 106 -6.47 3.17 -3.01
C SER A 106 -7.16 2.72 -4.30
N LEU A 107 -6.46 2.71 -5.44
CA LEU A 107 -7.02 2.24 -6.72
C LEU A 107 -6.86 0.72 -6.90
N VAL A 108 -5.67 0.18 -6.60
CA VAL A 108 -5.33 -1.20 -6.99
C VAL A 108 -4.97 -2.10 -5.81
N GLY A 109 -4.69 -1.56 -4.63
CA GLY A 109 -4.32 -2.35 -3.46
C GLY A 109 -5.33 -3.46 -3.15
N PRO A 110 -6.63 -3.16 -2.97
CA PRO A 110 -7.65 -4.15 -2.65
C PRO A 110 -7.93 -5.15 -3.77
N ALA A 111 -7.55 -4.83 -5.03
CA ALA A 111 -7.76 -5.71 -6.17
C ALA A 111 -6.75 -6.87 -6.23
N GLY A 112 -5.68 -6.85 -5.42
CA GLY A 112 -4.66 -7.88 -5.42
C GLY A 112 -4.61 -8.63 -4.10
N LEU A 113 -4.34 -9.92 -4.20
CA LEU A 113 -3.98 -10.79 -3.08
C LEU A 113 -2.81 -11.69 -3.49
N THR A 114 -2.01 -12.10 -2.49
CA THR A 114 -0.95 -13.09 -2.67
C THR A 114 -1.35 -14.36 -1.95
N VAL A 115 -1.18 -15.50 -2.61
CA VAL A 115 -1.50 -16.82 -2.02
C VAL A 115 -0.21 -17.53 -1.72
N TYR A 116 -0.07 -18.00 -0.49
CA TYR A 116 1.03 -18.85 -0.04
C TYR A 116 0.51 -20.20 0.43
N THR A 117 1.42 -21.17 0.45
CA THR A 117 1.18 -22.48 1.07
C THR A 117 1.87 -22.54 2.42
N VAL A 118 1.15 -22.95 3.45
CA VAL A 118 1.71 -23.22 4.78
C VAL A 118 2.69 -24.39 4.69
N GLN A 119 3.93 -24.18 5.09
CA GLN A 119 5.01 -25.18 5.04
C GLN A 119 5.20 -25.86 6.39
N SER A 120 5.08 -25.09 7.49
CA SER A 120 5.15 -25.65 8.83
C SER A 120 4.38 -24.80 9.83
N VAL A 121 3.95 -25.47 10.90
CA VAL A 121 3.32 -24.81 12.06
C VAL A 121 4.08 -25.28 13.29
N LYS A 122 4.46 -24.36 14.17
CA LYS A 122 5.18 -24.62 15.41
C LYS A 122 4.63 -23.76 16.55
N THR A 123 4.88 -24.18 17.78
CA THR A 123 4.68 -23.33 18.94
C THR A 123 6.06 -22.86 19.43
N ALA A 124 6.23 -21.57 19.58
CA ALA A 124 7.44 -20.98 20.14
C ALA A 124 7.52 -21.26 21.65
N ALA A 125 8.72 -21.07 22.24
CA ALA A 125 8.94 -21.33 23.68
C ALA A 125 8.06 -20.47 24.60
N ASP A 126 7.61 -19.32 24.13
CA ASP A 126 6.69 -18.41 24.82
C ASP A 126 5.20 -18.75 24.61
N GLY A 127 4.89 -19.87 23.96
CA GLY A 127 3.52 -20.33 23.71
C GLY A 127 2.86 -19.75 22.45
N ARG A 128 3.51 -18.83 21.73
CA ARG A 128 2.95 -18.25 20.49
C ARG A 128 3.01 -19.26 19.34
N GLY A 129 1.96 -19.28 18.54
CA GLY A 129 1.96 -20.01 17.27
C GLY A 129 2.86 -19.33 16.22
N VAL A 130 3.60 -20.12 15.46
CA VAL A 130 4.40 -19.64 14.30
C VAL A 130 4.00 -20.47 13.08
N VAL A 131 3.57 -19.78 12.04
CA VAL A 131 3.21 -20.36 10.74
C VAL A 131 4.20 -19.89 9.69
N ALA A 132 4.98 -20.82 9.12
CA ALA A 132 5.90 -20.52 8.04
C ALA A 132 5.25 -20.85 6.68
N VAL A 133 5.42 -19.93 5.72
CA VAL A 133 4.86 -20.06 4.36
C VAL A 133 5.97 -20.06 3.29
N ASP A 134 5.60 -20.38 2.04
CA ASP A 134 6.52 -20.51 0.90
C ASP A 134 6.84 -19.19 0.17
N GLY A 135 6.46 -18.05 0.73
CA GLY A 135 6.84 -16.70 0.28
C GLY A 135 7.37 -15.85 1.42
N GLY A 136 7.36 -14.53 1.28
CA GLY A 136 7.81 -13.63 2.33
C GLY A 136 8.31 -12.27 1.82
N VAL A 137 9.36 -11.71 2.45
CA VAL A 137 9.86 -10.35 2.15
C VAL A 137 10.31 -10.16 0.71
N GLY A 138 10.65 -11.21 -0.02
CA GLY A 138 11.02 -11.12 -1.44
C GLY A 138 9.85 -10.71 -2.34
N ASP A 139 8.63 -11.00 -1.97
CA ASP A 139 7.41 -10.69 -2.73
C ASP A 139 6.42 -9.80 -1.94
N ASN A 140 6.53 -9.75 -0.61
CA ASN A 140 5.79 -8.85 0.27
C ASN A 140 6.71 -8.07 1.23
N PRO A 141 7.54 -7.15 0.74
CA PRO A 141 8.59 -6.49 1.54
C PRO A 141 8.05 -5.44 2.52
N ARG A 142 6.76 -5.14 2.51
CA ARG A 142 6.17 -4.02 3.24
C ARG A 142 6.42 -4.06 4.76
N PRO A 143 6.25 -5.18 5.48
CA PRO A 143 6.52 -5.23 6.93
C PRO A 143 7.98 -4.93 7.25
N MET A 144 8.91 -5.44 6.45
CA MET A 144 10.33 -5.19 6.60
C MET A 144 10.70 -3.71 6.37
N LEU A 145 10.05 -3.05 5.40
CA LEU A 145 10.36 -1.66 5.04
C LEU A 145 9.72 -0.63 5.99
N TYR A 146 8.55 -0.94 6.56
CA TYR A 146 7.73 0.04 7.30
C TYR A 146 7.32 -0.42 8.70
N GLY A 147 7.84 -1.56 9.16
CA GLY A 147 7.53 -2.14 10.47
C GLY A 147 6.33 -3.10 10.46
N ALA A 148 6.20 -3.87 11.53
CA ALA A 148 5.20 -4.95 11.65
C ALA A 148 3.75 -4.46 11.48
N ASP A 149 3.44 -3.24 11.95
CA ASP A 149 2.11 -2.62 11.82
C ASP A 149 1.72 -2.33 10.36
N ALA A 150 2.70 -2.27 9.48
CA ALA A 150 2.48 -2.08 8.05
C ALA A 150 2.11 -3.39 7.31
N GLY A 151 2.12 -4.53 8.00
CA GLY A 151 1.78 -5.84 7.43
C GLY A 151 0.38 -5.90 6.83
N HIS A 152 0.24 -6.70 5.80
CA HIS A 152 -1.04 -6.95 5.15
C HIS A 152 -1.95 -7.85 5.99
N PRO A 153 -3.29 -7.76 5.87
CA PRO A 153 -4.19 -8.73 6.47
C PRO A 153 -3.95 -10.13 5.90
N VAL A 154 -4.04 -11.13 6.77
CA VAL A 154 -3.76 -12.53 6.41
C VAL A 154 -4.93 -13.40 6.84
N ARG A 155 -5.31 -14.38 6.02
CA ARG A 155 -6.38 -15.33 6.29
C ARG A 155 -6.07 -16.71 5.71
N LEU A 156 -6.52 -17.77 6.39
CA LEU A 156 -6.62 -19.10 5.78
C LEU A 156 -7.77 -19.12 4.76
N VAL A 157 -7.52 -19.66 3.56
CA VAL A 157 -8.52 -19.65 2.48
C VAL A 157 -9.72 -20.53 2.81
N ALA A 158 -9.47 -21.72 3.36
CA ALA A 158 -10.52 -22.69 3.67
C ALA A 158 -11.26 -22.40 4.98
N ARG A 159 -10.65 -21.62 5.88
CA ARG A 159 -11.17 -21.34 7.23
C ARG A 159 -11.02 -19.87 7.55
N PRO A 160 -11.89 -19.02 7.00
CA PRO A 160 -11.81 -17.57 7.19
C PRO A 160 -12.32 -17.16 8.57
N GLY A 161 -11.46 -17.30 9.58
CA GLY A 161 -11.64 -16.77 10.93
C GLY A 161 -12.80 -17.40 11.73
N THR A 162 -12.49 -17.90 12.92
CA THR A 162 -13.49 -18.29 13.93
C THR A 162 -13.13 -17.59 15.24
N ASP A 163 -14.10 -17.42 16.13
CA ASP A 163 -13.91 -16.79 17.46
C ASP A 163 -12.94 -17.57 18.37
N ALA A 164 -12.57 -18.79 18.02
CA ALA A 164 -11.69 -19.68 18.78
C ALA A 164 -10.23 -19.69 18.31
N SER A 165 -9.80 -18.70 17.55
CA SER A 165 -8.50 -18.68 16.90
C SER A 165 -7.35 -18.30 17.85
N THR A 166 -6.26 -19.06 17.79
CA THR A 166 -5.02 -18.76 18.52
C THR A 166 -4.18 -17.73 17.74
N PRO A 167 -3.55 -16.74 18.41
CA PRO A 167 -2.64 -15.81 17.76
C PRO A 167 -1.41 -16.52 17.21
N HIS A 168 -1.08 -16.20 15.94
CA HIS A 168 0.09 -16.73 15.26
C HIS A 168 0.93 -15.61 14.66
N HIS A 169 2.24 -15.81 14.62
CA HIS A 169 3.14 -15.04 13.74
C HIS A 169 3.23 -15.76 12.40
N VAL A 170 2.94 -15.06 11.33
CA VAL A 170 3.12 -15.56 9.96
C VAL A 170 4.48 -15.08 9.46
N VAL A 171 5.36 -16.04 9.19
CA VAL A 171 6.74 -15.79 8.77
C VAL A 171 7.00 -16.39 7.39
N GLY A 172 7.93 -15.80 6.66
CA GLY A 172 8.28 -16.27 5.33
C GLY A 172 9.37 -17.35 5.34
N ARG A 173 9.94 -17.55 4.16
CA ARG A 173 10.95 -18.59 3.86
C ARG A 173 12.38 -18.05 3.81
N TYR A 174 12.58 -16.76 3.95
CA TYR A 174 13.88 -16.13 3.75
C TYR A 174 14.75 -16.22 5.00
N CYS A 175 16.05 -16.25 4.81
CA CYS A 175 17.04 -16.29 5.89
C CYS A 175 17.24 -14.86 6.46
N ASP A 176 16.20 -14.34 7.08
CA ASP A 176 16.18 -12.99 7.65
C ASP A 176 15.21 -12.95 8.84
N ALA A 177 15.66 -12.37 9.95
CA ALA A 177 14.84 -12.22 11.16
C ALA A 177 13.65 -11.28 10.96
N HIS A 178 13.68 -10.42 9.93
CA HIS A 178 12.60 -9.50 9.57
C HIS A 178 11.64 -10.09 8.52
N ASP A 179 11.81 -11.35 8.14
CA ASP A 179 10.88 -12.04 7.23
C ASP A 179 9.58 -12.43 7.94
N VAL A 180 8.92 -11.40 8.45
CA VAL A 180 7.61 -11.49 9.13
C VAL A 180 6.56 -10.84 8.25
N ILE A 181 5.59 -11.62 7.80
CA ILE A 181 4.47 -11.13 6.96
C ILE A 181 3.43 -10.41 7.84
N ARG A 182 3.10 -11.02 8.97
CA ARG A 182 2.17 -10.43 9.94
C ARG A 182 2.35 -11.06 11.31
N GLU A 183 2.27 -10.23 12.35
CA GLU A 183 2.26 -10.66 13.74
C GLU A 183 0.83 -10.78 14.29
N ASN A 184 0.67 -11.65 15.28
CA ASN A 184 -0.55 -11.79 16.08
C ASN A 184 -1.83 -11.99 15.25
N VAL A 185 -1.74 -12.81 14.19
CA VAL A 185 -2.89 -13.17 13.35
C VAL A 185 -3.73 -14.24 14.06
N PRO A 186 -5.01 -14.02 14.29
CA PRO A 186 -5.90 -15.06 14.76
C PRO A 186 -6.15 -16.08 13.63
N LEU A 187 -5.61 -17.28 13.76
CA LEU A 187 -5.77 -18.36 12.78
C LEU A 187 -6.42 -19.57 13.43
N ASP A 188 -7.39 -20.16 12.72
CA ASP A 188 -8.09 -21.35 13.15
C ASP A 188 -7.35 -22.62 12.72
N HIS A 189 -6.62 -23.24 13.64
CA HIS A 189 -5.90 -24.50 13.47
C HIS A 189 -5.14 -24.60 12.13
N PRO A 190 -4.18 -23.71 11.86
CA PRO A 190 -3.39 -23.77 10.62
C PRO A 190 -2.63 -25.09 10.53
N ALA A 191 -2.58 -25.68 9.34
CA ALA A 191 -1.91 -26.93 9.09
C ALA A 191 -1.02 -26.84 7.84
N ARG A 192 0.01 -27.69 7.77
CA ARG A 192 0.85 -27.80 6.57
C ARG A 192 -0.03 -28.16 5.34
N GLY A 193 0.18 -27.44 4.24
CA GLY A 193 -0.57 -27.57 3.01
C GLY A 193 -1.79 -26.64 2.91
N ASP A 194 -2.19 -25.97 3.99
CA ASP A 194 -3.22 -24.96 3.91
C ASP A 194 -2.80 -23.79 2.99
N LEU A 195 -3.78 -23.22 2.29
CA LEU A 195 -3.58 -22.00 1.54
C LEU A 195 -3.84 -20.78 2.42
N MET A 196 -2.93 -19.82 2.38
CA MET A 196 -2.97 -18.57 3.09
C MET A 196 -3.04 -17.41 2.12
N ALA A 197 -4.06 -16.56 2.24
CA ALA A 197 -4.20 -15.34 1.46
C ALA A 197 -3.67 -14.14 2.25
N VAL A 198 -2.77 -13.38 1.62
CA VAL A 198 -2.31 -12.06 2.07
C VAL A 198 -3.04 -11.03 1.24
N LEU A 199 -3.91 -10.24 1.87
CA LEU A 199 -4.83 -9.33 1.20
C LEU A 199 -4.19 -7.98 0.89
N ASN A 200 -4.82 -7.20 0.00
CA ASN A 200 -4.40 -5.82 -0.32
C ASN A 200 -2.99 -5.71 -0.94
N THR A 201 -2.52 -6.75 -1.64
CA THR A 201 -1.18 -6.79 -2.24
C THR A 201 -1.12 -6.27 -3.68
N GLY A 202 -2.22 -5.69 -4.20
CA GLY A 202 -2.28 -5.17 -5.57
C GLY A 202 -1.41 -3.93 -5.84
N ALA A 203 -0.87 -3.30 -4.79
CA ALA A 203 0.00 -2.14 -4.91
C ALA A 203 1.31 -2.34 -4.14
N TYR A 204 2.43 -1.96 -4.77
CA TYR A 204 3.79 -1.94 -4.19
C TYR A 204 4.39 -3.30 -3.77
N CYS A 205 3.73 -4.44 -4.03
CA CYS A 205 4.32 -5.75 -3.81
C CYS A 205 5.14 -6.17 -5.04
N VAL A 206 4.51 -6.32 -6.18
CA VAL A 206 5.22 -6.69 -7.43
C VAL A 206 6.36 -5.73 -7.78
N PRO A 207 6.18 -4.38 -7.81
CA PRO A 207 7.27 -3.46 -8.14
C PRO A 207 8.43 -3.46 -7.15
N LEU A 208 8.18 -3.77 -5.87
CA LEU A 208 9.21 -3.85 -4.83
C LEU A 208 9.74 -5.28 -4.62
N SER A 209 9.21 -6.26 -5.35
CA SER A 209 9.68 -7.63 -5.24
C SER A 209 11.14 -7.76 -5.65
N SER A 210 11.85 -8.67 -5.01
CA SER A 210 13.27 -8.91 -5.23
C SER A 210 13.58 -10.38 -5.43
N GLN A 211 14.82 -10.66 -5.79
CA GLN A 211 15.38 -12.01 -5.88
C GLN A 211 16.25 -12.32 -4.65
N TYR A 212 15.84 -11.80 -3.48
CA TYR A 212 16.54 -12.03 -2.23
C TYR A 212 16.71 -13.52 -1.96
N ASN A 213 17.90 -13.93 -1.49
CA ASN A 213 18.31 -15.32 -1.35
C ASN A 213 18.19 -16.16 -2.64
N ARG A 214 18.24 -15.54 -3.84
CA ARG A 214 18.07 -16.23 -5.14
C ARG A 214 16.73 -16.98 -5.26
N VAL A 215 15.67 -16.44 -4.65
CA VAL A 215 14.31 -16.98 -4.78
C VAL A 215 13.64 -16.35 -6.01
N PRO A 216 13.15 -17.18 -6.98
CA PRO A 216 12.41 -16.70 -8.13
C PRO A 216 11.11 -15.99 -7.72
N ARG A 217 10.79 -14.86 -8.37
CA ARG A 217 9.53 -14.15 -8.16
C ARG A 217 8.33 -15.01 -8.56
N PRO A 218 7.21 -14.93 -7.81
CA PRO A 218 6.01 -15.70 -8.12
C PRO A 218 5.35 -15.21 -9.42
N PRO A 219 4.48 -16.01 -10.05
CA PRO A 219 3.68 -15.57 -11.18
C PRO A 219 2.59 -14.59 -10.73
N VAL A 220 2.06 -13.81 -11.67
CA VAL A 220 0.89 -12.97 -11.46
C VAL A 220 -0.20 -13.38 -12.43
N VAL A 221 -1.39 -13.63 -11.91
CA VAL A 221 -2.58 -13.96 -12.68
C VAL A 221 -3.65 -12.89 -12.51
N LEU A 222 -4.36 -12.60 -13.56
CA LEU A 222 -5.56 -11.77 -13.54
C LEU A 222 -6.79 -12.68 -13.48
N VAL A 223 -7.64 -12.45 -12.49
CA VAL A 223 -8.94 -13.13 -12.35
C VAL A 223 -10.04 -12.10 -12.60
N SER A 224 -10.85 -12.33 -13.62
CA SER A 224 -11.96 -11.44 -13.97
C SER A 224 -13.06 -12.22 -14.67
N GLY A 225 -14.33 -12.03 -14.27
CA GLY A 225 -15.48 -12.71 -14.88
C GLY A 225 -15.38 -14.24 -14.89
N GLY A 226 -14.79 -14.84 -13.85
CA GLY A 226 -14.54 -16.30 -13.77
C GLY A 226 -13.42 -16.81 -14.65
N GLN A 227 -12.71 -15.94 -15.39
CA GLN A 227 -11.56 -16.28 -16.23
C GLN A 227 -10.25 -16.03 -15.49
N ILE A 228 -9.27 -16.91 -15.71
CA ILE A 228 -7.90 -16.77 -15.18
C ILE A 228 -6.96 -16.57 -16.37
N ARG A 229 -6.17 -15.51 -16.31
CA ARG A 229 -5.15 -15.21 -17.33
C ARG A 229 -3.80 -14.94 -16.67
N LEU A 230 -2.77 -15.66 -17.11
CA LEU A 230 -1.40 -15.37 -16.71
C LEU A 230 -0.97 -14.03 -17.33
N ILE A 231 -0.53 -13.08 -16.49
CA ILE A 231 -0.02 -11.77 -16.93
C ILE A 231 1.48 -11.59 -16.66
N MET A 232 2.02 -12.32 -15.67
CA MET A 232 3.47 -12.47 -15.46
C MET A 232 3.76 -13.94 -15.14
N ARG A 233 4.68 -14.55 -15.88
CA ARG A 233 5.12 -15.92 -15.57
C ARG A 233 5.99 -15.93 -14.31
N ARG A 234 6.08 -17.10 -13.67
CA ARG A 234 7.08 -17.33 -12.62
C ARG A 234 8.48 -17.17 -13.20
N GLU A 235 9.39 -16.56 -12.46
CA GLU A 235 10.82 -16.57 -12.81
C GLU A 235 11.38 -17.99 -12.74
N THR A 236 12.31 -18.28 -13.63
CA THR A 236 13.12 -19.50 -13.65
C THR A 236 14.50 -19.24 -13.04
N LEU A 237 15.31 -20.29 -12.86
CA LEU A 237 16.71 -20.11 -12.48
C LEU A 237 17.49 -19.35 -13.55
N ASP A 238 17.21 -19.58 -14.83
CA ASP A 238 17.85 -18.86 -15.92
C ASP A 238 17.58 -17.35 -15.85
N ASP A 239 16.37 -16.93 -15.42
CA ASP A 239 16.09 -15.53 -15.19
C ASP A 239 16.96 -14.93 -14.08
N LEU A 240 17.25 -15.70 -13.02
CA LEU A 240 18.09 -15.28 -11.92
C LEU A 240 19.55 -15.05 -12.34
N PHE A 241 20.05 -15.90 -13.24
CA PHE A 241 21.42 -15.89 -13.70
C PHE A 241 21.63 -15.14 -15.03
N ALA A 242 20.56 -14.61 -15.63
CA ALA A 242 20.62 -13.96 -16.97
C ALA A 242 21.58 -12.76 -17.05
N ARG A 243 22.07 -12.23 -15.93
CA ARG A 243 23.02 -11.10 -15.86
C ARG A 243 24.43 -11.54 -15.50
N GLU A 244 24.66 -12.81 -15.24
CA GLU A 244 25.99 -13.36 -14.96
C GLU A 244 26.70 -13.58 -16.31
N ILE A 245 27.98 -13.27 -16.34
CA ILE A 245 28.86 -13.43 -17.50
C ILE A 245 29.94 -14.42 -17.10
N ASP A 246 30.18 -15.45 -17.92
CA ASP A 246 31.24 -16.45 -17.74
C ASP A 246 32.63 -15.79 -17.88
#